data_4bab28a92bf4977d36bdc9fc0eaf6c5f
#
_entry.id   4bab28a92bf4977d36bdc9fc0eaf6c5f
#
_cell.length_a   1.000
_cell.length_b   1.000
_cell.length_c   1.000
_cell.angle_alpha   90.00
_cell.angle_beta   90.00
_cell.angle_gamma   90.00
#
_symmetry.space_group_name_H-M   'P 1'
#
loop_
_entity.id
_entity.type
_entity.pdbx_description
1 polymer ?
#
loop_
_entity_poly.entity_id
_entity_poly.type
_entity_poly.pdbx_seq_one_letter_code
_entity_poly.pdbx_strand_id
1 'polypeptide(L)'
;LNGAAVSVLAEISPDLTRSATGRVLEMSGAPADASPYAALAHLLLIPRTKPNLPRQAVEKAYRIAGIRVAVSLARIALGQAAQSRRQFETVGPVDGSRAGLPRVAYIGQIFSRQRKPAVDEPILYGANTDGMLPVVLHPDEWLDGAIVPSLHSWFGGTETYYYQNHPIILDLYRRHEAREINFVGTIATIAGSDNFDRERHCKAAANLVKWNLQADGAVLSKYGGGLPHADLSETARLLENLDIKTAVMVSDVSRDRRVESALLFNVPEVNAIVYNGGNGTFWDVPRIDRVIAATPEFTELLTGPMKIDAANIVGVTNQQGASRMRALVY
;
A
#
# COMPACT_ATOMS: atom_id res chain seq x y z
N LEU A 1 -7.14 16.48 2.67
CA LEU A 1 -6.16 17.55 2.42
C LEU A 1 -5.08 17.00 1.50
N ASN A 2 -4.93 17.60 0.33
CA ASN A 2 -3.82 17.28 -0.57
C ASN A 2 -2.63 18.21 -0.27
N GLY A 3 -1.41 17.71 -0.49
CA GLY A 3 -0.19 18.49 -0.31
C GLY A 3 0.38 18.52 1.11
N ALA A 4 -0.23 17.82 2.08
CA ALA A 4 0.27 17.74 3.45
C ALA A 4 0.25 16.32 3.99
N ALA A 5 1.15 16.02 4.92
CA ALA A 5 1.22 14.74 5.62
C ALA A 5 1.58 14.92 7.09
N VAL A 6 1.18 13.99 7.91
CA VAL A 6 1.68 13.82 9.28
C VAL A 6 2.69 12.69 9.27
N SER A 7 3.90 13.00 9.67
CA SER A 7 4.99 12.02 9.76
C SER A 7 5.39 11.80 11.21
N VAL A 8 5.56 10.55 11.60
CA VAL A 8 6.00 10.18 12.94
C VAL A 8 7.41 9.65 12.85
N LEU A 9 8.34 10.32 13.50
CA LEU A 9 9.70 9.85 13.72
C LEU A 9 9.70 8.87 14.89
N ALA A 10 9.96 7.61 14.60
CA ALA A 10 9.95 6.54 15.58
C ALA A 10 11.30 5.86 15.64
N GLU A 11 11.93 5.95 16.78
CA GLU A 11 13.10 5.17 17.14
C GLU A 11 12.68 4.06 18.09
N ILE A 12 12.68 2.83 17.61
CA ILE A 12 12.11 1.71 18.38
C ILE A 12 13.18 0.67 18.72
N SER A 13 14.28 0.66 18.01
CA SER A 13 15.35 -0.30 18.26
C SER A 13 16.58 0.40 18.79
N PRO A 14 17.15 -0.06 19.92
CA PRO A 14 18.46 0.39 20.38
C PRO A 14 19.60 -0.18 19.52
N ASP A 15 19.32 -1.11 18.63
CA ASP A 15 20.31 -1.73 17.75
C ASP A 15 20.45 -0.91 16.46
N LEU A 16 21.37 0.03 16.48
CA LEU A 16 21.70 0.91 15.36
C LEU A 16 22.08 0.12 14.10
N THR A 17 22.67 -1.05 14.23
CA THR A 17 23.09 -1.85 13.07
C THR A 17 21.91 -2.44 12.29
N ARG A 18 20.83 -2.78 12.97
CA ARG A 18 19.56 -3.18 12.36
C ARG A 18 18.70 -2.00 11.93
N SER A 19 18.80 -0.88 12.62
CA SER A 19 18.07 0.35 12.33
C SER A 19 18.65 1.15 11.18
N ALA A 20 19.93 0.98 10.86
CA ALA A 20 20.53 1.56 9.66
C ALA A 20 19.81 1.14 8.37
N THR A 21 19.00 0.08 8.45
CA THR A 21 18.07 -0.36 7.40
C THR A 21 16.64 0.14 7.64
N GLY A 22 16.43 1.02 8.61
CA GLY A 22 15.15 1.66 8.86
C GLY A 22 14.67 2.47 7.65
N ARG A 23 13.42 2.88 7.69
CA ARG A 23 12.86 3.71 6.61
C ARG A 23 13.22 5.17 6.83
N VAL A 24 13.79 5.78 5.82
CA VAL A 24 14.10 7.21 5.79
C VAL A 24 13.22 7.92 4.78
N LEU A 25 12.86 9.14 5.09
CA LEU A 25 12.21 10.05 4.15
C LEU A 25 13.28 11.01 3.62
N GLU A 26 13.61 10.85 2.36
CA GLU A 26 14.51 11.75 1.65
C GLU A 26 13.72 12.92 1.08
N MET A 27 14.18 14.14 1.38
CA MET A 27 13.53 15.38 0.95
C MET A 27 14.32 16.11 -0.13
N SER A 28 15.46 15.55 -0.56
CA SER A 28 16.32 16.13 -1.59
C SER A 28 17.03 15.05 -2.40
N GLY A 29 17.50 15.41 -3.58
CA GLY A 29 18.25 14.51 -4.46
C GLY A 29 17.40 13.45 -5.17
N ALA A 30 18.03 12.56 -5.88
CA ALA A 30 17.39 11.55 -6.72
C ALA A 30 16.38 10.64 -5.97
N PRO A 31 16.62 10.23 -4.71
CA PRO A 31 15.61 9.47 -3.97
C PRO A 31 14.34 10.27 -3.67
N ALA A 32 14.46 11.57 -3.44
CA ALA A 32 13.31 12.45 -3.23
C ALA A 32 12.45 12.59 -4.49
N ASP A 33 13.09 12.68 -5.66
CA ASP A 33 12.38 12.74 -6.95
C ASP A 33 11.53 11.48 -7.21
N ALA A 34 11.96 10.35 -6.65
CA ALA A 34 11.23 9.09 -6.74
C ALA A 34 10.10 8.94 -5.71
N SER A 35 10.02 9.81 -4.70
CA SER A 35 9.02 9.74 -3.63
C SER A 35 7.95 10.83 -3.75
N PRO A 36 6.66 10.51 -3.76
CA PRO A 36 5.61 11.52 -3.69
C PRO A 36 5.60 12.29 -2.37
N TYR A 37 6.16 11.71 -1.31
CA TYR A 37 6.21 12.34 0.01
C TYR A 37 7.16 13.55 0.05
N ALA A 38 8.22 13.56 -0.73
CA ALA A 38 9.16 14.68 -0.75
C ALA A 38 8.53 16.02 -1.18
N ALA A 39 7.43 15.96 -1.92
CA ALA A 39 6.69 17.15 -2.35
C ALA A 39 5.62 17.63 -1.36
N LEU A 40 5.43 16.94 -0.23
CA LEU A 40 4.41 17.27 0.76
C LEU A 40 4.97 18.20 1.85
N ALA A 41 4.10 19.03 2.40
CA ALA A 41 4.38 19.71 3.65
C ALA A 41 4.16 18.73 4.82
N HIS A 42 5.17 18.51 5.65
CA HIS A 42 5.11 17.55 6.75
C HIS A 42 4.93 18.23 8.10
N LEU A 43 3.90 17.82 8.83
CA LEU A 43 3.87 18.00 10.28
C LEU A 43 4.59 16.80 10.92
N LEU A 44 5.75 17.06 11.50
CA LEU A 44 6.60 16.05 12.08
C LEU A 44 6.34 15.87 13.56
N LEU A 45 5.97 14.67 13.97
CA LEU A 45 5.83 14.27 15.35
C LEU A 45 7.09 13.52 15.78
N ILE A 46 7.73 13.98 16.85
CA ILE A 46 8.89 13.33 17.47
C ILE A 46 8.46 12.89 18.88
N PRO A 47 7.86 11.71 19.02
CA PRO A 47 7.34 11.27 20.29
C PRO A 47 8.48 10.82 21.22
N ARG A 48 8.32 11.14 22.50
CA ARG A 48 9.18 10.61 23.56
C ARG A 48 8.40 9.57 24.36
N THR A 49 8.90 8.36 24.41
CA THR A 49 8.31 7.29 25.18
C THR A 49 8.78 7.28 26.62
N LYS A 50 7.93 6.79 27.52
CA LYS A 50 8.35 6.41 28.86
C LYS A 50 9.27 5.19 28.77
N PRO A 51 10.31 5.10 29.60
CA PRO A 51 11.17 3.93 29.63
C PRO A 51 10.37 2.67 29.98
N ASN A 52 10.87 1.51 29.54
CA ASN A 52 10.33 0.18 29.86
C ASN A 52 8.92 -0.15 29.34
N LEU A 53 8.43 0.55 28.35
CA LEU A 53 7.20 0.16 27.69
C LEU A 53 7.46 -0.99 26.69
N PRO A 54 6.53 -1.96 26.58
CA PRO A 54 6.59 -2.98 25.55
C PRO A 54 6.63 -2.35 24.17
N ARG A 55 7.51 -2.85 23.29
CA ARG A 55 7.67 -2.33 21.90
C ARG A 55 6.33 -2.19 21.17
N GLN A 56 5.48 -3.20 21.25
CA GLN A 56 4.17 -3.17 20.58
C GLN A 56 3.25 -2.05 21.09
N ALA A 57 3.31 -1.73 22.39
CA ALA A 57 2.55 -0.62 22.95
C ALA A 57 3.06 0.74 22.43
N VAL A 58 4.37 0.89 22.28
CA VAL A 58 5.00 2.07 21.71
C VAL A 58 4.60 2.25 20.25
N GLU A 59 4.73 1.20 19.46
CA GLU A 59 4.35 1.19 18.03
C GLU A 59 2.88 1.58 17.83
N LYS A 60 2.00 0.99 18.64
CA LYS A 60 0.56 1.30 18.63
C LYS A 60 0.30 2.77 19.00
N ALA A 61 0.95 3.25 20.07
CA ALA A 61 0.78 4.64 20.51
C ALA A 61 1.23 5.65 19.44
N TYR A 62 2.34 5.40 18.77
CA TYR A 62 2.86 6.25 17.71
C TYR A 62 1.90 6.30 16.51
N ARG A 63 1.41 5.14 16.09
CA ARG A 63 0.43 5.07 15.01
C ARG A 63 -0.86 5.84 15.36
N ILE A 64 -1.41 5.61 16.55
CA ILE A 64 -2.62 6.30 17.00
C ILE A 64 -2.40 7.81 17.07
N ALA A 65 -1.25 8.26 17.58
CA ALA A 65 -0.91 9.67 17.64
C ALA A 65 -0.88 10.30 16.24
N GLY A 66 -0.20 9.67 15.29
CA GLY A 66 -0.13 10.14 13.91
C GLY A 66 -1.50 10.25 13.25
N ILE A 67 -2.32 9.20 13.36
CA ILE A 67 -3.68 9.19 12.78
C ILE A 67 -4.58 10.26 13.45
N ARG A 68 -4.56 10.38 14.78
CA ARG A 68 -5.35 11.39 15.50
C ARG A 68 -4.99 12.80 15.09
N VAL A 69 -3.71 13.11 14.95
CA VAL A 69 -3.26 14.43 14.49
C VAL A 69 -3.70 14.66 13.05
N ALA A 70 -3.53 13.68 12.15
CA ALA A 70 -3.98 13.80 10.77
C ALA A 70 -5.50 14.07 10.67
N VAL A 71 -6.31 13.33 11.43
CA VAL A 71 -7.78 13.55 11.49
C VAL A 71 -8.13 14.89 12.08
N SER A 72 -7.42 15.35 13.12
CA SER A 72 -7.65 16.67 13.72
C SER A 72 -7.37 17.80 12.74
N LEU A 73 -6.28 17.71 11.99
CA LEU A 73 -5.94 18.67 10.94
C LEU A 73 -6.98 18.65 9.81
N ALA A 74 -7.41 17.46 9.38
CA ALA A 74 -8.45 17.33 8.37
C ALA A 74 -9.78 17.98 8.82
N ARG A 75 -10.15 17.82 10.09
CA ARG A 75 -11.36 18.45 10.66
C ARG A 75 -11.31 19.98 10.67
N ILE A 76 -10.14 20.58 10.90
CA ILE A 76 -9.94 22.03 10.84
C ILE A 76 -10.21 22.56 9.43
N ALA A 77 -9.94 21.75 8.40
CA ALA A 77 -10.19 22.11 7.02
C ALA A 77 -11.66 21.96 6.58
N LEU A 78 -12.50 21.29 7.39
CA LEU A 78 -13.91 21.19 7.10
C LEU A 78 -14.55 22.58 7.14
N GLY A 79 -15.33 22.90 6.10
CA GLY A 79 -15.96 24.22 5.96
C GLY A 79 -15.09 25.30 5.33
N GLN A 80 -13.81 25.03 5.07
CA GLN A 80 -12.97 25.93 4.30
C GLN A 80 -13.24 25.77 2.79
N ALA A 81 -13.12 26.85 2.04
CA ALA A 81 -13.22 26.79 0.60
C ALA A 81 -12.04 25.98 0.03
N ALA A 82 -12.34 24.96 -0.75
CA ALA A 82 -11.31 24.18 -1.44
C ALA A 82 -10.66 25.02 -2.55
N GLN A 83 -9.35 25.10 -2.58
CA GLN A 83 -8.60 25.75 -3.67
C GLN A 83 -8.72 24.99 -4.99
N SER A 84 -8.81 23.67 -4.90
CA SER A 84 -9.07 22.78 -6.03
C SER A 84 -9.88 21.57 -5.55
N ARG A 85 -10.64 20.99 -6.46
CA ARG A 85 -11.43 19.78 -6.19
C ARG A 85 -11.24 18.82 -7.36
N ARG A 86 -10.95 17.57 -7.06
CA ARG A 86 -11.00 16.49 -8.03
C ARG A 86 -12.30 15.73 -7.85
N GLN A 87 -12.97 15.48 -8.96
CA GLN A 87 -14.19 14.69 -9.01
C GLN A 87 -13.97 13.54 -9.99
N PHE A 88 -14.41 12.36 -9.63
CA PHE A 88 -14.32 11.18 -10.46
C PHE A 88 -15.70 10.86 -11.04
N GLU A 89 -15.74 10.27 -12.23
CA GLU A 89 -16.98 9.74 -12.77
C GLU A 89 -17.45 8.52 -11.96
N THR A 90 -18.74 8.36 -11.82
CA THR A 90 -19.32 7.17 -11.19
C THR A 90 -18.99 5.94 -12.03
N VAL A 91 -18.49 4.91 -11.39
CA VAL A 91 -18.18 3.62 -11.99
C VAL A 91 -19.21 2.57 -11.60
N GLY A 92 -19.42 1.59 -12.45
CA GLY A 92 -20.35 0.49 -12.15
C GLY A 92 -20.49 -0.48 -13.32
N PRO A 93 -21.02 -1.67 -13.04
CA PRO A 93 -21.12 -2.74 -14.04
C PRO A 93 -22.13 -2.43 -15.16
N VAL A 94 -23.05 -1.51 -14.94
CA VAL A 94 -24.21 -1.25 -15.83
C VAL A 94 -24.14 0.15 -16.43
N ASP A 95 -23.00 0.53 -17.00
CA ASP A 95 -22.91 1.77 -17.77
C ASP A 95 -23.02 1.48 -19.28
N GLY A 96 -24.24 1.60 -19.81
CA GLY A 96 -24.49 1.41 -21.25
C GLY A 96 -23.76 2.42 -22.14
N SER A 97 -23.34 3.56 -21.61
CA SER A 97 -22.58 4.58 -22.36
C SER A 97 -21.15 4.12 -22.72
N ARG A 98 -20.68 3.04 -22.08
CA ARG A 98 -19.36 2.45 -22.25
C ARG A 98 -19.42 1.03 -22.84
N ALA A 99 -20.52 0.70 -23.50
CA ALA A 99 -20.68 -0.58 -24.19
C ALA A 99 -19.53 -0.78 -25.21
N GLY A 100 -18.94 -1.97 -25.19
CA GLY A 100 -17.82 -2.36 -26.09
C GLY A 100 -16.42 -1.99 -25.57
N LEU A 101 -16.29 -1.28 -24.44
CA LEU A 101 -15.00 -1.10 -23.78
C LEU A 101 -14.67 -2.30 -22.88
N PRO A 102 -13.39 -2.66 -22.75
CA PRO A 102 -12.96 -3.70 -21.80
C PRO A 102 -13.39 -3.35 -20.37
N ARG A 103 -14.03 -4.26 -19.69
CA ARG A 103 -14.52 -4.09 -18.32
C ARG A 103 -13.44 -4.56 -17.35
N VAL A 104 -12.90 -3.62 -16.59
CA VAL A 104 -11.76 -3.87 -15.70
C VAL A 104 -12.16 -3.67 -14.25
N ALA A 105 -11.84 -4.65 -13.41
CA ALA A 105 -11.97 -4.59 -11.96
C ALA A 105 -10.60 -4.43 -11.29
N TYR A 106 -10.60 -3.99 -10.04
CA TYR A 106 -9.42 -4.04 -9.18
C TYR A 106 -9.68 -4.97 -7.99
N ILE A 107 -8.70 -5.80 -7.67
CA ILE A 107 -8.70 -6.61 -6.46
C ILE A 107 -7.53 -6.17 -5.60
N GLY A 108 -7.83 -5.55 -4.46
CA GLY A 108 -6.85 -5.13 -3.47
C GLY A 108 -6.87 -6.02 -2.25
N GLN A 109 -5.75 -6.67 -1.95
CA GLN A 109 -5.63 -7.41 -0.72
C GLN A 109 -5.20 -6.45 0.38
N ILE A 110 -6.10 -6.20 1.33
CA ILE A 110 -5.81 -5.41 2.51
C ILE A 110 -4.88 -6.21 3.41
N PHE A 111 -3.85 -5.58 3.92
CA PHE A 111 -2.90 -6.22 4.80
C PHE A 111 -3.56 -6.75 6.08
N SER A 112 -3.61 -8.05 6.23
CA SER A 112 -4.41 -8.74 7.25
C SER A 112 -3.63 -9.38 8.38
N ARG A 113 -2.34 -9.14 8.52
CA ARG A 113 -1.62 -9.62 9.71
C ARG A 113 -2.08 -8.90 10.97
N GLN A 114 -3.38 -8.75 11.13
CA GLN A 114 -3.97 -8.32 12.36
C GLN A 114 -3.81 -9.44 13.38
N ARG A 115 -3.12 -9.13 14.46
CA ARG A 115 -3.32 -9.86 15.70
C ARG A 115 -4.79 -9.69 16.10
N LYS A 116 -5.47 -10.75 16.53
CA LYS A 116 -6.79 -10.62 17.12
C LYS A 116 -6.76 -9.46 18.12
N PRO A 117 -7.55 -8.40 17.92
CA PRO A 117 -7.61 -7.33 18.90
C PRO A 117 -8.14 -7.89 20.22
N ALA A 118 -7.70 -7.35 21.35
CA ALA A 118 -8.35 -7.64 22.62
C ALA A 118 -9.83 -7.21 22.53
N VAL A 119 -10.71 -7.91 23.25
CA VAL A 119 -12.16 -7.67 23.20
C VAL A 119 -12.54 -6.22 23.50
N ASP A 120 -11.75 -5.54 24.31
CA ASP A 120 -11.91 -4.14 24.73
C ASP A 120 -11.00 -3.17 23.97
N GLU A 121 -10.28 -3.64 22.97
CA GLU A 121 -9.36 -2.79 22.19
C GLU A 121 -10.16 -1.85 21.28
N PRO A 122 -10.06 -0.52 21.47
CA PRO A 122 -10.76 0.41 20.60
C PRO A 122 -10.18 0.32 19.19
N ILE A 123 -11.03 -0.03 18.24
CA ILE A 123 -10.68 0.02 16.82
C ILE A 123 -10.78 1.47 16.38
N LEU A 124 -9.62 2.12 16.28
CA LEU A 124 -9.54 3.48 15.77
C LEU A 124 -9.43 3.44 14.25
N TYR A 125 -10.41 4.02 13.57
CA TYR A 125 -10.41 4.18 12.12
C TYR A 125 -10.42 2.87 11.33
N GLY A 126 -11.34 2.01 11.62
CA GLY A 126 -11.59 0.80 10.86
C GLY A 126 -12.18 -0.33 11.69
N ALA A 127 -12.88 -1.22 11.04
CA ALA A 127 -13.35 -2.47 11.63
C ALA A 127 -12.21 -3.49 11.68
N ASN A 128 -12.32 -4.43 12.62
CA ASN A 128 -11.49 -5.62 12.58
C ASN A 128 -11.81 -6.42 11.32
N THR A 129 -10.79 -6.74 10.53
CA THR A 129 -10.94 -7.52 9.30
C THR A 129 -10.72 -9.01 9.51
N ASP A 130 -10.49 -9.47 10.74
CA ASP A 130 -10.37 -10.91 11.04
C ASP A 130 -11.66 -11.63 10.62
N GLY A 131 -11.54 -12.61 9.76
CA GLY A 131 -12.68 -13.34 9.20
C GLY A 131 -13.52 -12.61 8.14
N MET A 132 -13.11 -11.42 7.69
CA MET A 132 -13.79 -10.70 6.63
C MET A 132 -13.79 -11.53 5.33
N LEU A 133 -14.96 -11.69 4.73
CA LEU A 133 -15.07 -12.22 3.36
C LEU A 133 -14.72 -11.14 2.34
N PRO A 134 -14.32 -11.52 1.13
CA PRO A 134 -14.18 -10.57 0.03
C PRO A 134 -15.46 -9.75 -0.16
N VAL A 135 -15.29 -8.44 -0.33
CA VAL A 135 -16.42 -7.51 -0.44
C VAL A 135 -16.22 -6.57 -1.63
N VAL A 136 -17.31 -6.30 -2.33
CA VAL A 136 -17.34 -5.27 -3.36
C VAL A 136 -17.37 -3.90 -2.69
N LEU A 137 -16.42 -3.04 -3.08
CA LEU A 137 -16.37 -1.65 -2.65
C LEU A 137 -16.45 -0.72 -3.86
N HIS A 138 -17.07 0.44 -3.65
CA HIS A 138 -16.93 1.51 -4.63
C HIS A 138 -15.46 1.99 -4.65
N PRO A 139 -14.88 2.30 -5.81
CA PRO A 139 -13.50 2.73 -5.88
C PRO A 139 -13.16 3.96 -5.03
N ASP A 140 -14.09 4.85 -4.76
CA ASP A 140 -13.89 6.03 -3.91
C ASP A 140 -13.55 5.66 -2.46
N GLU A 141 -14.04 4.52 -1.97
CA GLU A 141 -13.71 4.02 -0.62
C GLU A 141 -12.22 3.69 -0.45
N TRP A 142 -11.48 3.53 -1.55
CA TRP A 142 -10.03 3.39 -1.57
C TRP A 142 -9.29 4.74 -1.52
N LEU A 143 -10.02 5.86 -1.66
CA LEU A 143 -9.44 7.20 -1.75
C LEU A 143 -9.88 8.12 -0.60
N ASP A 144 -10.93 7.78 0.12
CA ASP A 144 -11.52 8.62 1.18
C ASP A 144 -10.96 8.34 2.58
N GLY A 145 -10.10 7.33 2.71
CA GLY A 145 -9.54 6.91 4.00
C GLY A 145 -10.40 5.91 4.76
N ALA A 146 -11.45 5.34 4.15
CA ALA A 146 -12.24 4.26 4.74
C ALA A 146 -11.40 3.01 4.98
N ILE A 147 -10.42 2.77 4.10
CA ILE A 147 -9.49 1.66 4.24
C ILE A 147 -8.22 2.16 4.94
N VAL A 148 -7.95 1.60 6.10
CA VAL A 148 -6.74 1.87 6.87
C VAL A 148 -5.98 0.57 7.06
N PRO A 149 -4.70 0.51 6.64
CA PRO A 149 -3.91 -0.70 6.81
C PRO A 149 -3.80 -1.07 8.29
N SER A 150 -3.92 -2.34 8.59
CA SER A 150 -3.81 -2.83 9.96
C SER A 150 -2.44 -2.57 10.55
N LEU A 151 -2.39 -2.35 11.87
CA LEU A 151 -1.13 -2.23 12.58
C LEU A 151 -0.42 -3.58 12.59
N HIS A 152 0.75 -3.63 12.01
CA HIS A 152 1.69 -4.73 12.16
C HIS A 152 2.93 -4.24 12.89
N SER A 153 3.72 -5.17 13.45
CA SER A 153 4.97 -4.90 14.17
C SER A 153 6.09 -4.26 13.30
N TRP A 154 5.78 -3.99 12.04
CA TRP A 154 6.65 -3.31 11.10
C TRP A 154 5.97 -2.02 10.65
N PHE A 155 6.62 -0.88 10.86
CA PHE A 155 6.08 0.39 10.39
C PHE A 155 6.07 0.53 8.88
N GLY A 156 6.88 -0.24 8.18
CA GLY A 156 6.90 -0.24 6.74
C GLY A 156 5.58 -0.72 6.14
N GLY A 157 4.95 0.13 5.31
CA GLY A 157 3.73 -0.19 4.62
C GLY A 157 2.45 0.06 5.41
N THR A 158 2.55 0.74 6.52
CA THR A 158 1.38 1.18 7.29
C THR A 158 1.02 2.64 6.99
N GLU A 159 1.61 3.20 5.94
CA GLU A 159 1.32 4.54 5.47
C GLU A 159 -0.12 4.64 4.97
N THR A 160 -0.90 5.55 5.53
CA THR A 160 -2.29 5.78 5.10
C THR A 160 -2.39 6.57 3.80
N TYR A 161 -1.31 7.21 3.39
CA TYR A 161 -1.27 8.07 2.21
C TYR A 161 -1.74 7.36 0.94
N TYR A 162 -1.30 6.12 0.72
CA TYR A 162 -1.67 5.34 -0.46
C TYR A 162 -3.12 4.82 -0.43
N TYR A 163 -3.79 4.88 0.71
CA TYR A 163 -5.22 4.64 0.86
C TYR A 163 -6.07 5.91 0.74
N GLN A 164 -5.46 7.01 0.32
CA GLN A 164 -6.08 8.28 -0.06
C GLN A 164 -5.61 8.75 -1.43
N ASN A 165 -4.52 8.16 -1.91
CA ASN A 165 -3.90 8.41 -3.22
C ASN A 165 -3.49 7.08 -3.85
N HIS A 166 -4.42 6.13 -3.88
CA HIS A 166 -4.15 4.77 -4.36
C HIS A 166 -3.79 4.78 -5.84
N PRO A 167 -2.55 4.43 -6.23
CA PRO A 167 -2.06 4.68 -7.58
C PRO A 167 -2.82 3.89 -8.65
N ILE A 168 -3.18 2.63 -8.37
CA ILE A 168 -3.94 1.79 -9.30
C ILE A 168 -5.35 2.36 -9.49
N ILE A 169 -6.04 2.71 -8.41
CA ILE A 169 -7.39 3.27 -8.48
C ILE A 169 -7.39 4.59 -9.28
N LEU A 170 -6.43 5.47 -9.02
CA LEU A 170 -6.32 6.74 -9.74
C LEU A 170 -6.01 6.54 -11.23
N ASP A 171 -5.19 5.56 -11.60
CA ASP A 171 -4.92 5.26 -13.01
C ASP A 171 -6.12 4.59 -13.70
N LEU A 172 -6.83 3.69 -13.01
CA LEU A 172 -8.06 3.09 -13.53
C LEU A 172 -9.15 4.14 -13.76
N TYR A 173 -9.33 5.11 -12.86
CA TYR A 173 -10.23 6.25 -13.10
C TYR A 173 -9.80 7.08 -14.30
N ARG A 174 -8.51 7.42 -14.41
CA ARG A 174 -7.98 8.17 -15.55
C ARG A 174 -8.29 7.46 -16.89
N ARG A 175 -8.07 6.15 -16.94
CA ARG A 175 -8.37 5.33 -18.13
C ARG A 175 -9.87 5.24 -18.41
N HIS A 176 -10.68 5.18 -17.37
CA HIS A 176 -12.12 5.18 -17.47
C HIS A 176 -12.62 6.52 -18.05
N GLU A 177 -12.15 7.66 -17.52
CA GLU A 177 -12.46 9.00 -18.03
C GLU A 177 -11.99 9.18 -19.48
N ALA A 178 -10.83 8.62 -19.84
CA ALA A 178 -10.30 8.62 -21.20
C ALA A 178 -11.02 7.65 -22.16
N ARG A 179 -11.99 6.88 -21.70
CA ARG A 179 -12.71 5.85 -22.45
C ARG A 179 -11.80 4.76 -23.03
N GLU A 180 -10.70 4.47 -22.35
CA GLU A 180 -9.82 3.35 -22.67
C GLU A 180 -10.40 2.01 -22.13
N ILE A 181 -11.05 2.09 -20.99
CA ILE A 181 -11.68 0.96 -20.29
C ILE A 181 -13.02 1.37 -19.67
N ASN A 182 -13.83 0.38 -19.28
CA ASN A 182 -14.90 0.57 -18.31
C ASN A 182 -14.43 0.03 -16.95
N PHE A 183 -14.11 0.93 -16.01
CA PHE A 183 -13.74 0.56 -14.63
C PHE A 183 -15.02 0.19 -13.87
N VAL A 184 -15.23 -1.10 -13.62
CA VAL A 184 -16.52 -1.63 -13.13
C VAL A 184 -16.62 -1.78 -11.62
N GLY A 185 -15.54 -1.59 -10.88
CA GLY A 185 -15.57 -1.64 -9.43
C GLY A 185 -14.36 -2.33 -8.82
N THR A 186 -14.38 -2.51 -7.51
CA THR A 186 -13.28 -3.07 -6.75
C THR A 186 -13.72 -4.19 -5.81
N ILE A 187 -12.80 -5.08 -5.50
CA ILE A 187 -12.94 -6.10 -4.47
C ILE A 187 -11.86 -5.89 -3.42
N ALA A 188 -12.27 -5.72 -2.17
CA ALA A 188 -11.35 -5.79 -1.05
C ALA A 188 -11.28 -7.22 -0.52
N THR A 189 -10.07 -7.73 -0.32
CA THR A 189 -9.81 -9.05 0.24
C THR A 189 -8.82 -8.99 1.39
N ILE A 190 -8.75 -10.07 2.14
CA ILE A 190 -7.71 -10.31 3.15
C ILE A 190 -7.05 -11.66 2.90
N ALA A 191 -5.82 -11.84 3.36
CA ALA A 191 -5.19 -13.15 3.37
C ALA A 191 -5.77 -13.96 4.54
N GLY A 192 -6.33 -15.13 4.25
CA GLY A 192 -6.84 -16.04 5.24
C GLY A 192 -5.71 -16.64 6.10
N SER A 193 -6.03 -16.98 7.35
CA SER A 193 -5.07 -17.55 8.29
C SER A 193 -4.90 -19.08 8.15
N ASP A 194 -5.87 -19.75 7.61
CA ASP A 194 -5.85 -21.20 7.35
C ASP A 194 -6.20 -21.52 5.89
N ASN A 195 -5.92 -22.73 5.46
CA ASN A 195 -6.08 -23.13 4.05
C ASN A 195 -7.54 -23.15 3.59
N PHE A 196 -8.48 -23.49 4.47
CA PHE A 196 -9.89 -23.54 4.11
C PHE A 196 -10.45 -22.13 3.89
N ASP A 197 -10.14 -21.21 4.79
CA ASP A 197 -10.54 -19.81 4.64
C ASP A 197 -9.90 -19.18 3.41
N ARG A 198 -8.63 -19.49 3.14
CA ARG A 198 -7.90 -18.98 1.96
C ARG A 198 -8.57 -19.44 0.66
N GLU A 199 -8.87 -20.73 0.52
CA GLU A 199 -9.54 -21.27 -0.66
C GLU A 199 -10.91 -20.61 -0.86
N ARG A 200 -11.68 -20.45 0.21
CA ARG A 200 -12.98 -19.79 0.18
C ARG A 200 -12.86 -18.33 -0.23
N HIS A 201 -11.89 -17.58 0.31
CA HIS A 201 -11.68 -16.18 -0.02
C HIS A 201 -11.28 -16.01 -1.48
N CYS A 202 -10.33 -16.79 -1.99
CA CYS A 202 -9.91 -16.72 -3.38
C CYS A 202 -11.07 -17.03 -4.35
N LYS A 203 -11.84 -18.08 -4.08
CA LYS A 203 -13.02 -18.43 -4.87
C LYS A 203 -14.10 -17.34 -4.81
N ALA A 204 -14.40 -16.82 -3.62
CA ALA A 204 -15.38 -15.76 -3.46
C ALA A 204 -14.97 -14.50 -4.21
N ALA A 205 -13.70 -14.08 -4.12
CA ALA A 205 -13.20 -12.93 -4.85
C ALA A 205 -13.33 -13.10 -6.37
N ALA A 206 -12.92 -14.26 -6.91
CA ALA A 206 -13.04 -14.55 -8.34
C ALA A 206 -14.50 -14.55 -8.80
N ASN A 207 -15.41 -15.14 -8.02
CA ASN A 207 -16.84 -15.17 -8.32
C ASN A 207 -17.47 -13.76 -8.32
N LEU A 208 -17.09 -12.90 -7.37
CA LEU A 208 -17.56 -11.51 -7.34
C LEU A 208 -17.12 -10.73 -8.59
N VAL A 209 -15.90 -10.94 -9.06
CA VAL A 209 -15.41 -10.33 -10.30
C VAL A 209 -16.19 -10.84 -11.51
N LYS A 210 -16.38 -12.16 -11.61
CA LYS A 210 -17.06 -12.79 -12.76
C LYS A 210 -18.55 -12.46 -12.80
N TRP A 211 -19.25 -12.69 -11.70
CA TRP A 211 -20.71 -12.70 -11.70
C TRP A 211 -21.33 -11.38 -11.26
N ASN A 212 -20.69 -10.67 -10.32
CA ASN A 212 -21.21 -9.40 -9.82
C ASN A 212 -20.69 -8.23 -10.65
N LEU A 213 -19.36 -8.10 -10.82
CA LEU A 213 -18.76 -7.01 -11.60
C LEU A 213 -18.77 -7.30 -13.11
N GLN A 214 -18.91 -8.58 -13.50
CA GLN A 214 -18.91 -9.02 -14.90
C GLN A 214 -17.69 -8.47 -15.66
N ALA A 215 -16.53 -8.49 -15.05
CA ALA A 215 -15.30 -7.93 -15.63
C ALA A 215 -14.70 -8.88 -16.69
N ASP A 216 -14.04 -8.29 -17.70
CA ASP A 216 -13.24 -8.98 -18.70
C ASP A 216 -11.77 -9.09 -18.25
N GLY A 217 -11.34 -8.20 -17.36
CA GLY A 217 -10.01 -8.17 -16.81
C GLY A 217 -9.96 -7.65 -15.39
N ALA A 218 -8.90 -8.00 -14.66
CA ALA A 218 -8.68 -7.56 -13.30
C ALA A 218 -7.21 -7.19 -13.04
N VAL A 219 -7.00 -6.09 -12.32
CA VAL A 219 -5.70 -5.75 -11.76
C VAL A 219 -5.67 -6.18 -10.31
N LEU A 220 -4.63 -6.93 -9.92
CA LEU A 220 -4.48 -7.47 -8.58
C LEU A 220 -3.25 -6.90 -7.89
N SER A 221 -3.40 -6.52 -6.64
CA SER A 221 -2.27 -6.22 -5.77
C SER A 221 -2.46 -6.79 -4.37
N LYS A 222 -1.36 -6.95 -3.67
CA LYS A 222 -1.33 -7.45 -2.30
C LYS A 222 -0.44 -6.59 -1.42
N TYR A 223 -0.50 -6.87 -0.14
CA TYR A 223 0.41 -6.30 0.84
C TYR A 223 1.01 -7.41 1.72
N GLY A 224 2.33 -7.53 1.72
CA GLY A 224 3.05 -8.56 2.47
C GLY A 224 3.42 -9.78 1.62
N GLY A 225 4.29 -10.63 2.16
CA GLY A 225 4.72 -11.91 1.58
C GLY A 225 4.09 -13.11 2.29
N GLY A 226 4.40 -14.30 1.83
CA GLY A 226 3.86 -15.54 2.40
C GLY A 226 2.40 -15.80 2.02
N LEU A 227 1.50 -15.88 2.98
CA LEU A 227 0.07 -16.13 2.74
C LEU A 227 -0.55 -15.11 1.77
N PRO A 228 -0.32 -13.79 1.90
CA PRO A 228 -0.80 -12.82 0.93
C PRO A 228 -0.36 -13.11 -0.51
N HIS A 229 0.86 -13.58 -0.68
CA HIS A 229 1.37 -13.93 -2.01
C HIS A 229 0.67 -15.17 -2.58
N ALA A 230 0.48 -16.21 -1.77
CA ALA A 230 -0.20 -17.43 -2.19
C ALA A 230 -1.67 -17.18 -2.55
N ASP A 231 -2.38 -16.33 -1.81
CA ASP A 231 -3.77 -15.96 -2.10
C ASP A 231 -3.88 -15.11 -3.38
N LEU A 232 -2.92 -14.20 -3.60
CA LEU A 232 -2.84 -13.44 -4.85
C LEU A 232 -2.70 -14.39 -6.05
N SER A 233 -1.77 -15.35 -5.94
CA SER A 233 -1.50 -16.34 -6.99
C SER A 233 -2.72 -17.20 -7.28
N GLU A 234 -3.37 -17.71 -6.26
CA GLU A 234 -4.57 -18.55 -6.40
C GLU A 234 -5.76 -17.75 -6.97
N THR A 235 -5.96 -16.52 -6.51
CA THR A 235 -7.03 -15.65 -7.04
C THR A 235 -6.80 -15.35 -8.52
N ALA A 236 -5.57 -15.02 -8.91
CA ALA A 236 -5.24 -14.77 -10.31
C ALA A 236 -5.46 -16.01 -11.18
N ARG A 237 -5.01 -17.20 -10.74
CA ARG A 237 -5.24 -18.47 -11.43
C ARG A 237 -6.73 -18.76 -11.62
N LEU A 238 -7.54 -18.55 -10.58
CA LEU A 238 -9.00 -18.77 -10.67
C LEU A 238 -9.66 -17.80 -11.66
N LEU A 239 -9.22 -16.54 -11.72
CA LEU A 239 -9.73 -15.57 -12.68
C LEU A 239 -9.39 -15.95 -14.11
N GLU A 240 -8.13 -16.29 -14.39
CA GLU A 240 -7.72 -16.73 -15.74
C GLU A 240 -8.50 -17.99 -16.19
N ASN A 241 -8.76 -18.95 -15.28
CA ASN A 241 -9.61 -20.10 -15.55
C ASN A 241 -11.09 -19.75 -15.80
N LEU A 242 -11.52 -18.56 -15.44
CA LEU A 242 -12.84 -17.99 -15.73
C LEU A 242 -12.84 -17.07 -16.97
N ASP A 243 -11.78 -17.09 -17.76
CA ASP A 243 -11.56 -16.21 -18.92
C ASP A 243 -11.49 -14.69 -18.56
N ILE A 244 -11.06 -14.38 -17.36
CA ILE A 244 -10.81 -13.01 -16.92
C ILE A 244 -9.31 -12.74 -16.94
N LYS A 245 -8.85 -11.84 -17.80
CA LYS A 245 -7.45 -11.53 -17.94
C LYS A 245 -6.92 -10.79 -16.71
N THR A 246 -5.74 -11.19 -16.23
CA THR A 246 -5.17 -10.62 -15.01
C THR A 246 -3.87 -9.87 -15.27
N ALA A 247 -3.71 -8.74 -14.57
CA ALA A 247 -2.44 -8.04 -14.40
C ALA A 247 -2.08 -8.03 -12.92
N VAL A 248 -0.97 -8.62 -12.56
CA VAL A 248 -0.59 -8.85 -11.15
C VAL A 248 0.58 -7.95 -10.77
N MET A 249 0.40 -7.16 -9.71
CA MET A 249 1.43 -6.29 -9.16
C MET A 249 2.17 -7.02 -8.04
N VAL A 250 3.49 -7.19 -8.17
CA VAL A 250 4.31 -7.88 -7.19
C VAL A 250 5.56 -7.09 -6.84
N SER A 251 6.03 -7.25 -5.62
CA SER A 251 7.32 -6.73 -5.14
C SER A 251 8.24 -7.83 -4.63
N ASP A 252 7.79 -9.08 -4.71
CA ASP A 252 8.54 -10.22 -4.18
C ASP A 252 9.51 -10.74 -5.23
N VAL A 253 10.77 -10.78 -4.85
CA VAL A 253 11.85 -11.39 -5.65
C VAL A 253 12.60 -12.40 -4.81
N SER A 254 13.24 -13.35 -5.49
CA SER A 254 14.14 -14.27 -4.82
C SER A 254 15.37 -13.56 -4.26
N ARG A 255 15.83 -14.02 -3.10
CA ARG A 255 17.02 -13.47 -2.46
C ARG A 255 18.33 -13.89 -3.13
N ASP A 256 18.30 -14.97 -3.90
CA ASP A 256 19.48 -15.52 -4.58
C ASP A 256 19.85 -14.75 -5.86
N ARG A 257 18.97 -13.84 -6.31
CA ARG A 257 19.15 -12.98 -7.48
C ARG A 257 19.46 -13.74 -8.78
N ARG A 258 19.09 -15.02 -8.87
CA ARG A 258 19.20 -15.78 -10.10
C ARG A 258 18.07 -15.41 -11.04
N VAL A 259 18.33 -15.43 -12.33
CA VAL A 259 17.33 -15.12 -13.36
C VAL A 259 16.14 -16.08 -13.27
N GLU A 260 16.42 -17.36 -12.99
CA GLU A 260 15.43 -18.44 -12.91
C GLU A 260 14.50 -18.28 -11.70
N SER A 261 14.91 -17.55 -10.70
CA SER A 261 14.14 -17.30 -9.47
C SER A 261 13.93 -15.80 -9.19
N ALA A 262 14.05 -14.95 -10.22
CA ALA A 262 13.94 -13.50 -10.08
C ALA A 262 12.60 -13.06 -9.49
N LEU A 263 11.53 -13.75 -9.86
CA LEU A 263 10.20 -13.55 -9.28
C LEU A 263 9.77 -14.77 -8.48
N LEU A 264 9.16 -14.54 -7.33
CA LEU A 264 8.54 -15.62 -6.54
C LEU A 264 7.14 -15.99 -7.05
N PHE A 265 6.60 -15.21 -7.98
CA PHE A 265 5.30 -15.48 -8.59
C PHE A 265 5.47 -16.44 -9.75
N ASN A 266 4.91 -17.64 -9.59
CA ASN A 266 4.98 -18.70 -10.61
C ASN A 266 3.58 -19.26 -10.84
N VAL A 267 2.81 -18.59 -11.71
CA VAL A 267 1.48 -19.00 -12.13
C VAL A 267 1.44 -18.94 -13.66
N PRO A 268 1.54 -20.10 -14.34
CA PRO A 268 1.67 -20.15 -15.80
C PRO A 268 0.50 -19.52 -16.56
N GLU A 269 -0.69 -19.50 -15.95
CA GLU A 269 -1.90 -18.92 -16.55
C GLU A 269 -1.86 -17.39 -16.62
N VAL A 270 -1.04 -16.75 -15.79
CA VAL A 270 -0.95 -15.28 -15.70
C VAL A 270 0.07 -14.76 -16.70
N ASN A 271 -0.39 -13.90 -17.61
CA ASN A 271 0.43 -13.38 -18.71
C ASN A 271 1.00 -11.97 -18.45
N ALA A 272 0.51 -11.27 -17.45
CA ALA A 272 0.98 -9.92 -17.15
C ALA A 272 1.38 -9.80 -15.67
N ILE A 273 2.68 -9.74 -15.42
CA ILE A 273 3.25 -9.57 -14.10
C ILE A 273 4.06 -8.27 -14.10
N VAL A 274 3.75 -7.37 -13.19
CA VAL A 274 4.44 -6.10 -13.00
C VAL A 274 5.20 -6.13 -11.69
N TYR A 275 6.53 -6.08 -11.78
CA TYR A 275 7.39 -5.96 -10.61
C TYR A 275 7.64 -4.48 -10.28
N ASN A 276 7.29 -4.07 -9.06
CA ASN A 276 7.41 -2.68 -8.60
C ASN A 276 8.16 -2.53 -7.27
N GLY A 277 8.88 -3.57 -6.84
CA GLY A 277 9.38 -3.64 -5.47
C GLY A 277 10.63 -2.82 -5.16
N GLY A 278 11.50 -2.58 -6.13
CA GLY A 278 12.75 -1.84 -5.93
C GLY A 278 13.82 -2.57 -5.10
N ASN A 279 13.58 -3.80 -4.66
CA ASN A 279 14.57 -4.59 -3.91
C ASN A 279 15.86 -4.76 -4.72
N GLY A 280 17.00 -4.50 -4.06
CA GLY A 280 18.32 -4.59 -4.70
C GLY A 280 18.68 -3.40 -5.58
N THR A 281 17.85 -2.37 -5.65
CA THR A 281 18.18 -1.07 -6.23
C THR A 281 18.72 -0.18 -5.14
N PHE A 282 19.97 0.26 -5.27
CA PHE A 282 20.63 1.08 -4.27
C PHE A 282 20.95 2.45 -4.82
N TRP A 283 20.81 3.46 -3.97
CA TRP A 283 21.32 4.80 -4.20
C TRP A 283 22.51 5.07 -3.27
N ASP A 284 23.52 5.70 -3.84
CA ASP A 284 24.59 6.32 -3.06
C ASP A 284 24.12 7.73 -2.67
N VAL A 285 23.76 7.90 -1.41
CA VAL A 285 23.34 9.18 -0.86
C VAL A 285 24.57 9.89 -0.33
N PRO A 286 24.89 11.08 -0.81
CA PRO A 286 26.03 11.84 -0.34
C PRO A 286 25.81 12.33 1.11
N ARG A 287 26.82 12.98 1.68
CA ARG A 287 26.65 13.68 2.95
C ARG A 287 25.49 14.66 2.87
N ILE A 288 24.65 14.64 3.90
CA ILE A 288 23.45 15.49 4.02
C ILE A 288 23.71 16.61 5.02
N ASP A 289 23.40 17.86 4.65
CA ASP A 289 23.62 19.01 5.50
C ASP A 289 22.60 19.13 6.63
N ARG A 290 21.38 18.63 6.42
CA ARG A 290 20.31 18.73 7.40
C ARG A 290 19.59 17.40 7.57
N VAL A 291 19.69 16.85 8.76
CA VAL A 291 19.01 15.63 9.18
C VAL A 291 18.09 15.95 10.36
N ILE A 292 16.89 15.39 10.35
CA ILE A 292 15.98 15.39 11.49
C ILE A 292 15.79 13.93 11.91
N ALA A 293 16.30 13.60 13.08
CA ALA A 293 16.16 12.29 13.69
C ALA A 293 15.66 12.42 15.13
N ALA A 294 15.23 11.34 15.74
CA ALA A 294 14.70 11.35 17.10
C ALA A 294 15.83 11.45 18.14
N THR A 295 17.03 10.96 17.83
CA THR A 295 18.21 11.07 18.71
C THR A 295 19.43 11.63 17.99
N PRO A 296 20.43 12.15 18.76
CA PRO A 296 21.69 12.62 18.20
C PRO A 296 22.47 11.55 17.46
N GLU A 297 22.45 10.31 17.94
CA GLU A 297 23.17 9.19 17.36
C GLU A 297 22.65 8.87 15.94
N PHE A 298 21.33 8.89 15.75
CA PHE A 298 20.74 8.75 14.42
C PHE A 298 21.00 9.96 13.52
N THR A 299 21.06 11.16 14.10
CA THR A 299 21.44 12.34 13.33
C THR A 299 22.84 12.19 12.78
N GLU A 300 23.79 11.77 13.59
CA GLU A 300 25.16 11.53 13.17
C GLU A 300 25.25 10.44 12.09
N LEU A 301 24.59 9.30 12.31
CA LEU A 301 24.54 8.19 11.37
C LEU A 301 24.01 8.61 9.99
N LEU A 302 22.91 9.36 9.98
CA LEU A 302 22.23 9.76 8.74
C LEU A 302 22.87 10.95 8.03
N THR A 303 23.76 11.69 8.71
CA THR A 303 24.48 12.82 8.11
C THR A 303 25.58 12.35 7.17
N GLY A 304 26.21 11.21 7.46
CA GLY A 304 27.30 10.66 6.65
C GLY A 304 26.81 10.13 5.28
N PRO A 305 27.74 9.95 4.34
CA PRO A 305 27.40 9.30 3.08
C PRO A 305 26.97 7.86 3.34
N MET A 306 25.92 7.42 2.66
CA MET A 306 25.39 6.08 2.85
C MET A 306 24.93 5.46 1.54
N LYS A 307 24.90 4.14 1.51
CA LYS A 307 24.26 3.36 0.46
C LYS A 307 22.95 2.82 0.98
N ILE A 308 21.84 3.23 0.39
CA ILE A 308 20.50 2.87 0.85
C ILE A 308 19.72 2.10 -0.22
N ASP A 309 19.03 1.05 0.19
CA ASP A 309 18.11 0.32 -0.67
C ASP A 309 16.84 1.15 -0.92
N ALA A 310 16.39 1.22 -2.16
CA ALA A 310 15.18 1.93 -2.56
C ALA A 310 13.95 1.53 -1.74
N ALA A 311 13.85 0.26 -1.36
CA ALA A 311 12.77 -0.25 -0.53
C ALA A 311 12.76 0.35 0.90
N ASN A 312 13.88 0.92 1.35
CA ASN A 312 14.00 1.59 2.65
C ASN A 312 13.73 3.08 2.61
N ILE A 313 13.47 3.64 1.42
CA ILE A 313 13.12 5.05 1.28
C ILE A 313 11.60 5.19 1.22
N VAL A 314 11.05 5.97 2.13
CA VAL A 314 9.60 6.16 2.25
C VAL A 314 9.03 6.72 0.94
N GLY A 315 8.03 6.06 0.40
CA GLY A 315 7.30 6.51 -0.78
C GLY A 315 7.93 6.15 -2.13
N VAL A 316 9.14 5.60 -2.16
CA VAL A 316 9.80 5.23 -3.42
C VAL A 316 9.14 4.02 -4.05
N THR A 317 8.82 3.01 -3.25
CA THR A 317 8.08 1.83 -3.70
C THR A 317 7.03 1.43 -2.69
N ASN A 318 5.93 0.87 -3.15
CA ASN A 318 5.01 0.11 -2.32
C ASN A 318 4.35 -1.02 -3.13
N GLN A 319 3.79 -1.98 -2.41
CA GLN A 319 3.22 -3.18 -3.01
C GLN A 319 1.87 -2.94 -3.72
N GLN A 320 1.30 -1.75 -3.60
CA GLN A 320 0.05 -1.33 -4.25
C GLN A 320 0.28 -0.60 -5.57
N GLY A 321 1.46 -0.74 -6.15
CA GLY A 321 1.79 -0.16 -7.46
C GLY A 321 2.32 1.27 -7.41
N ALA A 322 2.52 1.87 -6.22
CA ALA A 322 3.13 3.17 -6.13
C ALA A 322 4.65 3.06 -6.30
N SER A 323 5.11 3.40 -7.46
CA SER A 323 6.54 3.59 -7.72
C SER A 323 6.70 4.58 -8.87
N ARG A 324 7.61 5.53 -8.70
CA ARG A 324 8.12 6.38 -9.78
C ARG A 324 9.36 5.77 -10.43
N MET A 325 9.84 4.66 -9.91
CA MET A 325 10.90 3.86 -10.51
C MET A 325 10.35 3.13 -11.74
N ARG A 326 11.25 2.77 -12.66
CA ARG A 326 10.88 1.93 -13.80
C ARG A 326 10.40 0.57 -13.31
N ALA A 327 9.16 0.23 -13.58
CA ALA A 327 8.64 -1.11 -13.37
C ALA A 327 9.18 -2.08 -14.42
N LEU A 328 9.35 -3.34 -14.03
CA LEU A 328 9.64 -4.43 -14.96
C LEU A 328 8.31 -5.14 -15.24
N VAL A 329 8.09 -5.45 -16.51
CA VAL A 329 6.90 -6.18 -16.96
C VAL A 329 7.38 -7.50 -17.54
N TYR A 330 6.80 -8.58 -17.09
CA TYR A 330 7.09 -9.96 -17.49
C TYR A 330 5.91 -10.57 -18.22
#